data_4756c48998047a9f629b87d11bd23e05
#
_entry.id   4756c48998047a9f629b87d11bd23e05
#
_cell.length_a   1.000
_cell.length_b   1.000
_cell.length_c   1.000
_cell.angle_alpha   90.00
_cell.angle_beta   90.00
_cell.angle_gamma   90.00
#
_symmetry.space_group_name_H-M   'P 1'
#
loop_
_entity.id
_entity.type
_entity.pdbx_description
1 polymer ?
#
loop_
_entity_poly.entity_id
_entity_poly.type
_entity_poly.pdbx_seq_one_letter_code
_entity_poly.pdbx_strand_id
1 'polypeptide(L)'
;SLPPVINTHQPRIWVDRSFAAKGSGTVITGTLTGSSISIGDELIVQPTNVAVKVRGIQSNGISLDRLEAGNRCALNITGVDHSDINRGDVLVAEGQWLGTNKFDASLKVLESIEHAVSKRGSYMLYVGSREIKVVLHTIGSASIQNGELVGASTKGLQSPVAICTVVHMESLAWSCNAYS
;
A
#
# COMPACT_ATOMS: atom_id res chain seq x y z
N SER A 1 2.05 -7.17 23.38
CA SER A 1 2.68 -5.95 22.87
C SER A 1 2.51 -5.91 21.35
N LEU A 2 2.28 -4.74 20.79
CA LEU A 2 2.27 -4.57 19.33
C LEU A 2 3.68 -4.82 18.77
N PRO A 3 3.78 -5.43 17.57
CA PRO A 3 5.08 -5.60 16.94
C PRO A 3 5.72 -4.21 16.68
N PRO A 4 7.06 -4.12 16.72
CA PRO A 4 7.75 -2.87 16.46
C PRO A 4 7.48 -2.39 15.02
N VAL A 5 7.39 -1.07 14.85
CA VAL A 5 7.28 -0.47 13.51
C VAL A 5 8.60 -0.68 12.79
N ILE A 6 8.54 -1.37 11.64
CA ILE A 6 9.73 -1.62 10.81
C ILE A 6 10.07 -0.33 10.06
N ASN A 7 11.25 0.21 10.32
CA ASN A 7 11.79 1.33 9.54
C ASN A 7 12.48 0.79 8.28
N THR A 8 11.86 1.02 7.12
CA THR A 8 12.39 0.59 5.82
C THR A 8 13.13 1.72 5.11
N HIS A 9 13.31 2.89 5.73
CA HIS A 9 13.84 4.11 5.12
C HIS A 9 13.05 4.62 3.90
N GLN A 10 11.85 4.10 3.69
CA GLN A 10 10.98 4.41 2.54
C GLN A 10 9.62 4.93 3.05
N PRO A 11 9.46 6.24 3.26
CA PRO A 11 8.21 6.80 3.75
C PRO A 11 7.07 6.52 2.77
N ARG A 12 5.92 6.16 3.32
CA ARG A 12 4.71 5.93 2.55
C ARG A 12 3.49 6.33 3.37
N ILE A 13 2.62 7.13 2.76
CA ILE A 13 1.38 7.59 3.38
C ILE A 13 0.21 7.23 2.47
N TRP A 14 -0.64 6.32 2.92
CA TRP A 14 -1.89 6.00 2.24
C TRP A 14 -2.94 7.06 2.54
N VAL A 15 -3.49 7.69 1.50
CA VAL A 15 -4.49 8.74 1.64
C VAL A 15 -5.84 8.14 2.03
N ASP A 16 -6.36 8.57 3.18
CA ASP A 16 -7.72 8.27 3.62
C ASP A 16 -8.71 9.32 3.11
N ARG A 17 -8.31 10.62 3.20
CA ARG A 17 -9.12 11.77 2.81
C ARG A 17 -8.22 12.87 2.27
N SER A 18 -8.79 13.64 1.33
CA SER A 18 -8.22 14.89 0.84
C SER A 18 -9.28 15.98 0.93
N PHE A 19 -8.92 17.17 1.36
CA PHE A 19 -9.82 18.31 1.47
C PHE A 19 -9.07 19.64 1.44
N ALA A 20 -9.79 20.70 1.06
CA ALA A 20 -9.28 22.05 1.19
C ALA A 20 -9.48 22.55 2.63
N ALA A 21 -8.42 23.07 3.25
CA ALA A 21 -8.51 23.75 4.53
C ALA A 21 -8.34 25.25 4.35
N LYS A 22 -9.24 26.04 4.94
CA LYS A 22 -9.23 27.50 4.82
C LYS A 22 -7.88 28.07 5.26
N GLY A 23 -7.19 28.73 4.34
CA GLY A 23 -5.87 29.33 4.58
C GLY A 23 -4.69 28.37 4.51
N SER A 24 -4.92 27.06 4.41
CA SER A 24 -3.85 26.04 4.39
C SER A 24 -3.69 25.35 3.03
N GLY A 25 -4.67 25.47 2.13
CA GLY A 25 -4.64 24.77 0.85
C GLY A 25 -5.04 23.30 0.97
N THR A 26 -4.33 22.42 0.27
CA THR A 26 -4.61 20.98 0.26
C THR A 26 -4.11 20.31 1.52
N VAL A 27 -5.02 19.60 2.19
CA VAL A 27 -4.70 18.76 3.36
C VAL A 27 -5.12 17.32 3.05
N ILE A 28 -4.23 16.39 3.30
CA ILE A 28 -4.53 14.96 3.26
C ILE A 28 -4.43 14.35 4.66
N THR A 29 -5.18 13.29 4.89
CA THR A 29 -5.04 12.46 6.10
C THR A 29 -4.66 11.03 5.72
N GLY A 30 -3.87 10.40 6.55
CA GLY A 30 -3.42 9.04 6.32
C GLY A 30 -2.62 8.45 7.47
N THR A 31 -2.02 7.29 7.23
CA THR A 31 -1.08 6.66 8.16
C THR A 31 0.29 6.61 7.52
N LEU A 32 1.27 7.17 8.22
CA LEU A 32 2.67 7.12 7.81
C LEU A 32 3.26 5.76 8.16
N THR A 33 3.89 5.13 7.19
CA THR A 33 4.60 3.86 7.33
C THR A 33 6.01 3.98 6.73
N GLY A 34 6.87 3.02 7.06
CA GLY A 34 8.20 2.83 6.47
C GLY A 34 9.29 3.72 7.04
N SER A 35 9.12 5.03 7.06
CA SER A 35 10.10 5.98 7.61
C SER A 35 9.42 7.24 8.12
N SER A 36 10.18 8.10 8.77
CA SER A 36 9.73 9.43 9.19
C SER A 36 9.63 10.38 8.01
N ILE A 37 8.85 11.46 8.20
CA ILE A 37 8.74 12.60 7.30
C ILE A 37 8.94 13.90 8.08
N SER A 38 9.40 14.95 7.38
CA SER A 38 9.63 16.28 7.93
C SER A 38 8.97 17.36 7.09
N ILE A 39 8.71 18.52 7.68
CA ILE A 39 8.33 19.69 6.92
C ILE A 39 9.44 20.02 5.93
N GLY A 40 9.05 20.30 4.68
CA GLY A 40 9.97 20.57 3.58
C GLY A 40 10.26 19.36 2.70
N ASP A 41 9.94 18.15 3.13
CA ASP A 41 10.13 16.95 2.31
C ASP A 41 9.31 17.03 1.03
N GLU A 42 9.90 16.52 -0.05
CA GLU A 42 9.26 16.36 -1.35
C GLU A 42 8.82 14.91 -1.53
N LEU A 43 7.56 14.74 -1.90
CA LEU A 43 6.94 13.43 -2.09
C LEU A 43 6.27 13.39 -3.47
N ILE A 44 6.04 12.21 -3.96
CA ILE A 44 5.29 11.96 -5.21
C ILE A 44 3.94 11.36 -4.86
N VAL A 45 2.87 11.95 -5.39
CA VAL A 45 1.53 11.36 -5.34
C VAL A 45 1.43 10.33 -6.44
N GLN A 46 1.16 9.14 -6.06
CA GLN A 46 0.94 8.08 -7.01
C GLN A 46 -0.57 7.73 -7.07
N PRO A 47 -1.16 7.40 -8.24
CA PRO A 47 -0.56 7.05 -9.54
C PRO A 47 -0.28 8.24 -10.45
N THR A 48 -0.63 9.46 -10.06
CA THR A 48 -0.55 10.64 -10.92
C THR A 48 0.88 11.12 -11.21
N ASN A 49 1.86 10.67 -10.41
CA ASN A 49 3.27 11.11 -10.42
C ASN A 49 3.44 12.62 -10.20
N VAL A 50 2.52 13.26 -9.50
CA VAL A 50 2.61 14.68 -9.18
C VAL A 50 3.51 14.88 -7.96
N ALA A 51 4.51 15.76 -8.10
CA ALA A 51 5.37 16.16 -7.01
C ALA A 51 4.64 17.12 -6.06
N VAL A 52 4.76 16.87 -4.77
CA VAL A 52 4.17 17.68 -3.70
C VAL A 52 5.21 17.95 -2.63
N LYS A 53 5.06 19.09 -1.95
CA LYS A 53 5.93 19.47 -0.84
C LYS A 53 5.14 19.54 0.47
N VAL A 54 5.68 18.95 1.52
CA VAL A 54 5.11 18.99 2.87
C VAL A 54 5.33 20.35 3.48
N ARG A 55 4.25 21.07 3.82
CA ARG A 55 4.27 22.39 4.46
C ARG A 55 3.92 22.35 5.94
N GLY A 56 3.21 21.32 6.37
CA GLY A 56 2.83 21.17 7.76
C GLY A 56 2.42 19.74 8.06
N ILE A 57 2.68 19.33 9.28
CA ILE A 57 2.39 18.00 9.80
C ILE A 57 1.60 18.16 11.09
N GLN A 58 0.50 17.41 11.21
CA GLN A 58 -0.25 17.31 12.46
C GLN A 58 -0.50 15.83 12.78
N SER A 59 -0.38 15.50 14.05
CA SER A 59 -0.78 14.19 14.58
C SER A 59 -1.45 14.40 15.93
N ASN A 60 -2.60 13.76 16.13
CA ASN A 60 -3.40 13.87 17.36
C ASN A 60 -3.71 15.33 17.75
N GLY A 61 -3.93 16.22 16.75
CA GLY A 61 -4.21 17.64 16.98
C GLY A 61 -2.99 18.51 17.32
N ILE A 62 -1.78 17.93 17.31
CA ILE A 62 -0.53 18.63 17.60
C ILE A 62 0.25 18.86 16.30
N SER A 63 0.72 20.10 16.10
CA SER A 63 1.62 20.42 14.98
C SER A 63 3.03 19.94 15.30
N LEU A 64 3.69 19.34 14.32
CA LEU A 64 5.01 18.73 14.43
C LEU A 64 5.88 19.15 13.25
N ASP A 65 7.18 19.30 13.47
CA ASP A 65 8.16 19.51 12.40
C ASP A 65 8.55 18.19 11.72
N ARG A 66 8.45 17.10 12.47
CA ARG A 66 8.78 15.74 12.03
C ARG A 66 7.82 14.73 12.64
N LEU A 67 7.47 13.69 11.89
CA LEU A 67 6.63 12.60 12.34
C LEU A 67 7.33 11.25 12.07
N GLU A 68 7.30 10.37 13.05
CA GLU A 68 7.81 9.01 12.92
C GLU A 68 6.76 8.07 12.32
N ALA A 69 7.23 7.00 11.66
CA ALA A 69 6.38 5.97 11.09
C ALA A 69 5.49 5.29 12.16
N GLY A 70 4.35 4.76 11.75
CA GLY A 70 3.37 4.11 12.61
C GLY A 70 2.29 5.06 13.14
N ASN A 71 2.33 6.33 12.79
CA ASN A 71 1.39 7.35 13.26
C ASN A 71 0.39 7.78 12.19
N ARG A 72 -0.81 8.12 12.62
CA ARG A 72 -1.77 8.84 11.77
C ARG A 72 -1.38 10.30 11.71
N CYS A 73 -1.56 10.88 10.52
CA CYS A 73 -1.24 12.29 10.30
C CYS A 73 -2.25 12.99 9.40
N ALA A 74 -2.27 14.31 9.54
CA ALA A 74 -2.76 15.24 8.54
C ALA A 74 -1.56 16.00 7.99
N LEU A 75 -1.38 16.01 6.69
CA LEU A 75 -0.33 16.73 6.00
C LEU A 75 -0.93 17.88 5.21
N ASN A 76 -0.43 19.07 5.45
CA ASN A 76 -0.61 20.19 4.55
C ASN A 76 0.44 20.09 3.44
N ILE A 77 -0.01 20.04 2.19
CA ILE A 77 0.85 19.86 1.02
C ILE A 77 0.59 20.94 -0.03
N THR A 78 1.60 21.18 -0.87
CA THR A 78 1.49 22.05 -2.05
C THR A 78 1.91 21.31 -3.30
N GLY A 79 1.53 21.85 -4.45
CA GLY A 79 1.83 21.27 -5.75
C GLY A 79 0.65 20.55 -6.40
N VAL A 80 -0.46 20.38 -5.68
CA VAL A 80 -1.64 19.65 -6.17
C VAL A 80 -2.92 20.21 -5.54
N ASP A 81 -4.03 20.19 -6.27
CA ASP A 81 -5.34 20.47 -5.70
C ASP A 81 -5.91 19.25 -4.98
N HIS A 82 -6.70 19.49 -3.93
CA HIS A 82 -7.31 18.43 -3.15
C HIS A 82 -8.28 17.56 -3.96
N SER A 83 -8.87 18.11 -5.02
CA SER A 83 -9.76 17.38 -5.94
C SER A 83 -9.04 16.35 -6.80
N ASP A 84 -7.71 16.51 -6.97
CA ASP A 84 -6.87 15.62 -7.78
C ASP A 84 -6.26 14.47 -6.97
N ILE A 85 -6.53 14.45 -5.67
CA ILE A 85 -6.08 13.39 -4.76
C ILE A 85 -7.27 12.60 -4.25
N ASN A 86 -7.26 11.31 -4.47
CA ASN A 86 -8.33 10.41 -4.11
C ASN A 86 -7.96 9.53 -2.90
N ARG A 87 -8.98 9.02 -2.22
CA ARG A 87 -8.78 7.94 -1.27
C ARG A 87 -8.10 6.75 -1.96
N GLY A 88 -7.05 6.23 -1.34
CA GLY A 88 -6.28 5.13 -1.90
C GLY A 88 -5.09 5.55 -2.76
N ASP A 89 -4.93 6.83 -3.04
CA ASP A 89 -3.67 7.33 -3.55
C ASP A 89 -2.61 7.23 -2.45
N VAL A 90 -1.35 7.30 -2.83
CA VAL A 90 -0.26 7.21 -1.86
C VAL A 90 0.80 8.27 -2.12
N LEU A 91 1.32 8.85 -1.06
CA LEU A 91 2.48 9.72 -1.10
C LEU A 91 3.71 8.90 -0.75
N VAL A 92 4.74 8.99 -1.58
CA VAL A 92 6.00 8.25 -1.45
C VAL A 92 7.18 9.15 -1.80
N ALA A 93 8.37 8.83 -1.32
CA ALA A 93 9.56 9.52 -1.77
C ALA A 93 9.90 9.14 -3.22
N GLU A 94 10.47 10.09 -3.96
CA GLU A 94 10.82 9.91 -5.36
C GLU A 94 11.78 8.74 -5.55
N GLY A 95 11.52 7.93 -6.58
CA GLY A 95 12.39 6.80 -6.97
C GLY A 95 12.42 5.61 -6.02
N GLN A 96 11.73 5.67 -4.87
CA GLN A 96 11.75 4.58 -3.89
C GLN A 96 10.68 3.51 -4.14
N TRP A 97 9.65 3.84 -4.91
CA TRP A 97 8.52 2.97 -5.17
C TRP A 97 8.15 2.99 -6.65
N LEU A 98 7.98 1.81 -7.21
CA LEU A 98 7.53 1.66 -8.60
C LEU A 98 6.08 1.20 -8.64
N GLY A 99 5.26 1.87 -9.44
CA GLY A 99 3.90 1.42 -9.73
C GLY A 99 3.93 0.18 -10.61
N THR A 100 3.11 -0.83 -10.31
CA THR A 100 2.95 -2.02 -11.13
C THR A 100 1.47 -2.41 -11.24
N ASN A 101 1.12 -3.00 -12.37
CA ASN A 101 -0.19 -3.62 -12.59
C ASN A 101 -0.13 -5.15 -12.59
N LYS A 102 1.05 -5.72 -12.34
CA LYS A 102 1.27 -7.17 -12.24
C LYS A 102 2.31 -7.44 -11.17
N PHE A 103 2.05 -8.38 -10.31
CA PHE A 103 3.01 -8.85 -9.33
C PHE A 103 2.71 -10.29 -8.91
N ASP A 104 3.71 -10.97 -8.44
CA ASP A 104 3.59 -12.29 -7.84
C ASP A 104 3.34 -12.16 -6.35
N ALA A 105 2.46 -12.99 -5.81
CA ALA A 105 2.12 -12.98 -4.41
C ALA A 105 1.87 -14.39 -3.87
N SER A 106 2.14 -14.59 -2.60
CA SER A 106 1.67 -15.75 -1.86
C SER A 106 0.35 -15.40 -1.16
N LEU A 107 -0.66 -16.26 -1.32
CA LEU A 107 -1.96 -16.11 -0.68
C LEU A 107 -2.14 -17.19 0.38
N LYS A 108 -2.45 -16.77 1.59
CA LYS A 108 -2.94 -17.67 2.63
C LYS A 108 -4.47 -17.58 2.67
N VAL A 109 -5.13 -18.68 2.37
CA VAL A 109 -6.59 -18.78 2.50
C VAL A 109 -6.94 -18.97 3.97
N LEU A 110 -7.92 -18.20 4.47
CA LEU A 110 -8.39 -18.35 5.83
C LEU A 110 -9.15 -19.69 5.97
N GLU A 111 -8.95 -20.40 7.08
CA GLU A 111 -9.57 -21.69 7.35
C GLU A 111 -11.12 -21.64 7.38
N SER A 112 -11.68 -20.48 7.69
CA SER A 112 -13.12 -20.23 7.69
C SER A 112 -13.75 -20.13 6.29
N ILE A 113 -12.94 -20.11 5.23
CA ILE A 113 -13.45 -19.98 3.86
C ILE A 113 -13.60 -21.39 3.27
N GLU A 114 -14.87 -21.80 3.08
CA GLU A 114 -15.21 -23.11 2.53
C GLU A 114 -14.97 -23.21 1.00
N HIS A 115 -14.76 -22.09 0.32
CA HIS A 115 -14.59 -22.06 -1.13
C HIS A 115 -13.11 -22.02 -1.53
N ALA A 116 -12.74 -22.92 -2.43
CA ALA A 116 -11.40 -22.90 -3.02
C ALA A 116 -11.20 -21.63 -3.87
N VAL A 117 -9.99 -21.08 -3.82
CA VAL A 117 -9.59 -19.99 -4.73
C VAL A 117 -9.55 -20.53 -6.16
N SER A 118 -10.27 -19.89 -7.06
CA SER A 118 -10.32 -20.30 -8.47
C SER A 118 -8.96 -20.11 -9.13
N LYS A 119 -8.59 -21.00 -10.05
CA LYS A 119 -7.35 -20.86 -10.85
C LYS A 119 -7.31 -19.56 -11.65
N ARG A 120 -8.49 -19.05 -12.04
CA ARG A 120 -8.69 -17.73 -12.65
C ARG A 120 -9.96 -17.14 -12.05
N GLY A 121 -9.84 -16.06 -11.34
CA GLY A 121 -10.97 -15.42 -10.66
C GLY A 121 -10.77 -13.92 -10.53
N SER A 122 -11.89 -13.20 -10.48
CA SER A 122 -11.91 -11.77 -10.17
C SER A 122 -12.13 -11.59 -8.68
N TYR A 123 -11.29 -10.80 -8.04
CA TYR A 123 -11.29 -10.56 -6.61
C TYR A 123 -11.11 -9.07 -6.32
N MET A 124 -11.45 -8.66 -5.12
CA MET A 124 -11.12 -7.33 -4.63
C MET A 124 -9.85 -7.41 -3.78
N LEU A 125 -8.83 -6.64 -4.17
CA LEU A 125 -7.61 -6.46 -3.42
C LEU A 125 -7.72 -5.18 -2.59
N TYR A 126 -7.50 -5.30 -1.29
CA TYR A 126 -7.41 -4.18 -0.38
C TYR A 126 -5.96 -3.98 0.03
N VAL A 127 -5.41 -2.81 -0.29
CA VAL A 127 -4.03 -2.46 0.05
C VAL A 127 -3.98 -1.02 0.56
N GLY A 128 -3.52 -0.84 1.81
CA GLY A 128 -3.62 0.45 2.48
C GLY A 128 -5.07 0.91 2.59
N SER A 129 -5.38 2.07 2.02
CA SER A 129 -6.75 2.61 1.94
C SER A 129 -7.43 2.37 0.58
N ARG A 130 -6.75 1.67 -0.34
CA ARG A 130 -7.22 1.44 -1.71
C ARG A 130 -7.91 0.10 -1.85
N GLU A 131 -8.96 0.11 -2.67
CA GLU A 131 -9.70 -1.05 -3.13
C GLU A 131 -9.51 -1.20 -4.64
N ILE A 132 -9.10 -2.38 -5.11
CA ILE A 132 -8.73 -2.61 -6.50
C ILE A 132 -9.32 -3.94 -6.96
N LYS A 133 -10.00 -3.92 -8.09
CA LYS A 133 -10.42 -5.16 -8.75
C LYS A 133 -9.22 -5.81 -9.43
N VAL A 134 -9.00 -7.08 -9.12
CA VAL A 134 -7.85 -7.84 -9.61
C VAL A 134 -8.29 -9.17 -10.19
N VAL A 135 -7.52 -9.65 -11.15
CA VAL A 135 -7.65 -11.02 -11.67
C VAL A 135 -6.50 -11.84 -11.14
N LEU A 136 -6.82 -12.91 -10.41
CA LEU A 136 -5.84 -13.85 -9.90
C LEU A 136 -5.62 -14.99 -10.89
N HIS A 137 -4.34 -15.34 -11.08
CA HIS A 137 -3.92 -16.55 -11.75
C HIS A 137 -3.10 -17.39 -10.78
N THR A 138 -3.65 -18.47 -10.28
CA THR A 138 -2.90 -19.37 -9.39
C THR A 138 -2.02 -20.28 -10.23
N ILE A 139 -0.71 -20.30 -9.93
CA ILE A 139 0.26 -21.16 -10.59
C ILE A 139 0.56 -22.43 -9.83
N GLY A 140 0.35 -22.44 -8.52
CA GLY A 140 0.58 -23.61 -7.69
C GLY A 140 0.10 -23.40 -6.26
N SER A 141 0.17 -24.48 -5.49
CA SER A 141 0.00 -24.45 -4.04
C SER A 141 1.28 -24.93 -3.38
N ALA A 142 1.66 -24.32 -2.28
CA ALA A 142 2.79 -24.74 -1.47
C ALA A 142 2.35 -24.84 0.00
N SER A 143 3.02 -25.67 0.77
CA SER A 143 2.92 -25.67 2.21
C SER A 143 4.04 -24.81 2.82
N ILE A 144 3.75 -24.12 3.90
CA ILE A 144 4.78 -23.43 4.67
C ILE A 144 5.17 -24.36 5.84
N GLN A 145 6.44 -24.73 5.90
CA GLN A 145 7.03 -25.41 7.05
C GLN A 145 8.17 -24.55 7.58
N ASN A 146 8.12 -24.24 8.89
CA ASN A 146 9.14 -23.42 9.57
C ASN A 146 9.39 -22.02 8.93
N GLY A 147 8.36 -21.42 8.29
CA GLY A 147 8.48 -20.14 7.63
C GLY A 147 9.02 -20.19 6.21
N GLU A 148 9.39 -21.35 5.70
CA GLU A 148 9.86 -21.54 4.32
C GLU A 148 8.79 -22.23 3.46
N LEU A 149 8.72 -21.84 2.18
CA LEU A 149 7.84 -22.47 1.19
C LEU A 149 8.41 -23.83 0.79
N VAL A 150 7.70 -24.91 1.12
CA VAL A 150 8.10 -26.27 0.79
C VAL A 150 7.14 -26.87 -0.23
N GLY A 151 7.64 -27.16 -1.41
CA GLY A 151 6.97 -27.91 -2.47
C GLY A 151 5.83 -27.15 -3.15
N ALA A 152 6.06 -26.66 -4.37
CA ALA A 152 4.99 -26.17 -5.23
C ALA A 152 4.28 -27.35 -5.92
N SER A 153 2.98 -27.52 -5.71
CA SER A 153 2.16 -28.50 -6.41
C SER A 153 1.15 -27.82 -7.33
N THR A 154 1.10 -28.26 -8.58
CA THR A 154 0.12 -27.78 -9.57
C THR A 154 -1.22 -28.54 -9.50
N LYS A 155 -1.35 -29.55 -8.65
CA LYS A 155 -2.56 -30.35 -8.50
C LYS A 155 -3.36 -29.95 -7.27
N GLY A 156 -4.54 -29.35 -7.52
CA GLY A 156 -5.65 -29.20 -6.57
C GLY A 156 -5.34 -28.38 -5.31
N LEU A 157 -5.93 -27.21 -5.19
CA LEU A 157 -5.85 -26.33 -4.02
C LEU A 157 -6.58 -26.96 -2.80
N GLN A 158 -5.90 -27.81 -2.06
CA GLN A 158 -6.29 -28.20 -0.71
C GLN A 158 -5.27 -27.75 0.36
N SER A 159 -4.29 -26.92 -0.02
CA SER A 159 -3.30 -26.36 0.89
C SER A 159 -3.68 -24.94 1.28
N PRO A 160 -3.48 -24.52 2.54
CA PRO A 160 -3.85 -23.19 3.02
C PRO A 160 -3.04 -22.03 2.40
N VAL A 161 -2.06 -22.33 1.54
CA VAL A 161 -1.25 -21.30 0.86
C VAL A 161 -1.25 -21.54 -0.63
N ALA A 162 -1.75 -20.58 -1.39
CA ALA A 162 -1.68 -20.57 -2.85
C ALA A 162 -0.58 -19.60 -3.29
N ILE A 163 0.29 -20.03 -4.18
CA ILE A 163 1.21 -19.14 -4.89
C ILE A 163 0.51 -18.65 -6.13
N CYS A 164 0.32 -17.36 -6.23
CA CYS A 164 -0.31 -16.73 -7.39
C CYS A 164 0.75 -16.00 -8.19
N THR A 165 0.84 -16.31 -9.48
CA THR A 165 1.49 -15.44 -10.45
C THR A 165 0.43 -14.59 -11.13
N VAL A 166 0.73 -13.33 -11.27
CA VAL A 166 -0.01 -12.33 -12.01
C VAL A 166 -1.36 -11.96 -11.40
N VAL A 167 -1.31 -10.98 -10.56
CA VAL A 167 -2.45 -10.14 -10.28
C VAL A 167 -2.51 -9.10 -11.39
N HIS A 168 -3.38 -9.33 -12.41
CA HIS A 168 -3.65 -8.29 -13.39
C HIS A 168 -4.68 -7.32 -12.82
N MET A 169 -4.34 -6.04 -12.78
CA MET A 169 -5.20 -5.01 -12.20
C MET A 169 -5.77 -4.12 -13.30
N GLU A 170 -7.02 -3.73 -13.14
CA GLU A 170 -7.69 -2.79 -14.05
C GLU A 170 -7.18 -1.35 -13.91
N SER A 171 -6.39 -1.07 -12.86
CA SER A 171 -5.74 0.22 -12.63
C SER A 171 -4.36 0.04 -12.04
N LEU A 172 -3.48 1.05 -12.17
CA LEU A 172 -2.16 1.06 -11.55
C LEU A 172 -2.27 0.81 -10.06
N ALA A 173 -1.77 -0.30 -9.60
CA ALA A 173 -1.57 -0.59 -8.20
C ALA A 173 -0.09 -0.52 -7.85
N TRP A 174 0.13 -0.32 -6.61
CA TRP A 174 1.36 0.07 -5.96
C TRP A 174 2.32 -1.08 -5.76
N SER A 175 3.59 -0.76 -5.86
CA SER A 175 4.69 -1.67 -5.67
C SER A 175 4.60 -2.48 -4.38
N CYS A 176 4.63 -3.78 -4.50
CA CYS A 176 5.34 -4.60 -3.55
C CYS A 176 6.84 -4.45 -3.78
N ASN A 177 7.67 -4.47 -2.72
CA ASN A 177 9.10 -4.68 -2.89
C ASN A 177 9.28 -5.95 -3.74
N ALA A 178 9.77 -5.79 -4.96
CA ALA A 178 10.34 -6.91 -5.67
C ALA A 178 11.64 -7.25 -4.92
N TYR A 179 11.62 -8.30 -4.12
CA TYR A 179 12.84 -8.93 -3.69
C TYR A 179 13.48 -9.53 -4.93
N SER A 180 14.57 -8.90 -5.40
CA SER A 180 15.53 -9.51 -6.30
C SER A 180 16.34 -10.54 -5.54
#